data_8bf49af32324888a7fbe56dff836de89
#
_entry.id   8bf49af32324888a7fbe56dff836de89
#
_cell.length_a   1.000
_cell.length_b   1.000
_cell.length_c   1.000
_cell.angle_alpha   90.00
_cell.angle_beta   90.00
_cell.angle_gamma   90.00
#
_symmetry.space_group_name_H-M   'P 1'
#
loop_
_entity.id
_entity.type
_entity.pdbx_description
1 polymer ?
#
loop_
_entity_poly.entity_id
_entity_poly.type
_entity_poly.pdbx_seq_one_letter_code
_entity_poly.pdbx_strand_id
1 'polypeptide(L)'
;MLDDLIGDYKAIEIGAGTGSIGRLLDIKMTDSYLQQDNTAVRLYYEMAKQPVIKYPADVIKADALTAYRRFKPESMLGCYVTHLWREGMQGGNMFGVDFERLLPLLKHLILVGNLRTHGGNSIMALDHTEIDLHGDLITHSDDRDLDRIFVWVTRSAYLWLLAHKEGLHRPYC
;
A
#
# COMPACT_ATOMS: atom_id res chain seq x y z
N MET A 1 -6.70 9.37 -10.29
CA MET A 1 -5.65 8.32 -10.47
C MET A 1 -5.76 7.20 -9.45
N LEU A 2 -5.49 7.37 -8.12
CA LEU A 2 -5.66 6.26 -7.16
C LEU A 2 -7.09 5.75 -7.10
N ASP A 3 -8.07 6.63 -7.15
CA ASP A 3 -9.50 6.30 -7.23
C ASP A 3 -9.80 5.45 -8.46
N ASP A 4 -9.29 5.84 -9.63
CA ASP A 4 -9.44 5.07 -10.88
C ASP A 4 -8.77 3.69 -10.81
N LEU A 5 -7.64 3.58 -10.11
CA LEU A 5 -6.95 2.30 -9.91
C LEU A 5 -7.72 1.38 -8.95
N ILE A 6 -8.36 1.95 -7.93
CA ILE A 6 -9.21 1.20 -7.00
C ILE A 6 -10.49 0.75 -7.72
N GLY A 7 -11.08 1.62 -8.55
CA GLY A 7 -12.33 1.35 -9.26
C GLY A 7 -13.45 0.93 -8.31
N ASP A 8 -14.24 -0.05 -8.72
CA ASP A 8 -15.41 -0.54 -7.95
C ASP A 8 -15.04 -1.56 -6.86
N TYR A 9 -13.75 -1.82 -6.61
CA TYR A 9 -13.35 -2.78 -5.58
C TYR A 9 -13.62 -2.25 -4.18
N LYS A 10 -14.11 -3.13 -3.31
CA LYS A 10 -14.16 -2.86 -1.86
C LYS A 10 -12.73 -2.71 -1.34
N ALA A 11 -12.28 -1.49 -1.15
CA ALA A 11 -10.92 -1.16 -0.78
C ALA A 11 -10.76 -0.77 0.68
N ILE A 12 -9.55 -0.97 1.22
CA ILE A 12 -9.11 -0.40 2.50
C ILE A 12 -7.66 0.09 2.38
N GLU A 13 -7.32 1.12 3.16
CA GLU A 13 -5.93 1.55 3.34
C GLU A 13 -5.28 0.81 4.50
N ILE A 14 -4.05 0.32 4.31
CA ILE A 14 -3.21 -0.30 5.33
C ILE A 14 -2.01 0.59 5.61
N GLY A 15 -1.55 0.63 6.88
CA GLY A 15 -0.48 1.53 7.29
C GLY A 15 -0.86 2.99 7.08
N ALA A 16 -2.12 3.34 7.34
CA ALA A 16 -2.72 4.63 6.99
C ALA A 16 -2.12 5.83 7.75
N GLY A 17 -1.39 5.59 8.83
CA GLY A 17 -0.78 6.65 9.64
C GLY A 17 -1.81 7.69 10.08
N THR A 18 -1.74 8.90 9.51
CA THR A 18 -2.71 9.98 9.79
C THR A 18 -4.06 9.80 9.06
N GLY A 19 -4.17 8.84 8.15
CA GLY A 19 -5.40 8.57 7.39
C GLY A 19 -5.74 9.60 6.31
N SER A 20 -4.77 10.39 5.86
CA SER A 20 -5.03 11.46 4.89
C SER A 20 -5.48 10.93 3.54
N ILE A 21 -4.90 9.85 3.07
CA ILE A 21 -5.22 9.26 1.76
C ILE A 21 -6.56 8.53 1.81
N GLY A 22 -6.78 7.70 2.83
CA GLY A 22 -8.05 6.98 2.96
C GLY A 22 -9.25 7.89 3.09
N ARG A 23 -9.12 9.05 3.79
CA ARG A 23 -10.20 10.06 3.83
C ARG A 23 -10.44 10.71 2.48
N LEU A 24 -9.37 11.01 1.74
CA LEU A 24 -9.51 11.58 0.39
C LEU A 24 -10.24 10.62 -0.56
N LEU A 25 -10.02 9.31 -0.40
CA LEU A 25 -10.60 8.25 -1.24
C LEU A 25 -11.90 7.67 -0.66
N ASP A 26 -12.38 8.17 0.48
CA ASP A 26 -13.54 7.66 1.22
C ASP A 26 -13.49 6.13 1.47
N ILE A 27 -12.31 5.62 1.80
CA ILE A 27 -12.10 4.20 2.12
C ILE A 27 -11.74 4.00 3.60
N LYS A 28 -11.98 2.78 4.12
CA LYS A 28 -11.56 2.43 5.48
C LYS A 28 -10.06 2.50 5.63
N MET A 29 -9.61 2.99 6.78
CA MET A 29 -8.22 3.17 7.13
C MET A 29 -7.84 2.26 8.28
N THR A 30 -6.73 1.55 8.13
CA THR A 30 -6.17 0.70 9.19
C THR A 30 -4.68 0.94 9.39
N ASP A 31 -4.21 0.82 10.61
CA ASP A 31 -2.79 0.89 10.95
C ASP A 31 -2.50 -0.03 12.15
N SER A 32 -1.31 -0.56 12.22
CA SER A 32 -0.87 -1.41 13.35
C SER A 32 -0.68 -0.64 14.65
N TYR A 33 -0.61 0.69 14.60
CA TYR A 33 -0.27 1.60 15.71
C TYR A 33 1.11 1.35 16.31
N LEU A 34 2.03 0.87 15.46
CA LEU A 34 3.35 0.46 15.90
C LEU A 34 4.12 1.57 16.64
N GLN A 35 4.07 2.80 16.13
CA GLN A 35 4.76 3.93 16.75
C GLN A 35 4.17 4.33 18.11
N GLN A 36 2.90 4.05 18.34
CA GLN A 36 2.24 4.33 19.61
C GLN A 36 2.49 3.22 20.63
N ASP A 37 2.38 1.95 20.21
CA ASP A 37 2.37 0.82 21.12
C ASP A 37 3.77 0.24 21.39
N ASN A 38 4.73 0.45 20.48
CA ASN A 38 6.09 -0.06 20.63
C ASN A 38 7.04 1.06 21.05
N THR A 39 7.46 1.03 22.31
CA THR A 39 8.34 2.04 22.87
C THR A 39 9.68 2.15 22.15
N ALA A 40 10.27 1.02 21.71
CA ALA A 40 11.54 1.03 20.98
C ALA A 40 11.41 1.71 19.61
N VAL A 41 10.31 1.43 18.91
CA VAL A 41 10.03 2.10 17.62
C VAL A 41 9.81 3.59 17.82
N ARG A 42 9.02 3.98 18.82
CA ARG A 42 8.79 5.39 19.14
C ARG A 42 10.09 6.12 19.46
N LEU A 43 10.93 5.56 20.32
CA LEU A 43 12.23 6.14 20.67
C LEU A 43 13.16 6.27 19.43
N TYR A 44 13.12 5.28 18.52
CA TYR A 44 13.88 5.36 17.28
C TYR A 44 13.47 6.57 16.43
N TYR A 45 12.15 6.82 16.26
CA TYR A 45 11.64 7.99 15.54
C TYR A 45 12.03 9.30 16.22
N GLU A 46 11.90 9.36 17.55
CA GLU A 46 12.30 10.54 18.35
C GLU A 46 13.81 10.83 18.21
N MET A 47 14.67 9.80 18.30
CA MET A 47 16.12 9.95 18.10
C MET A 47 16.48 10.37 16.66
N ALA A 48 15.76 9.86 15.67
CA ALA A 48 15.90 10.25 14.28
C ALA A 48 15.31 11.64 13.97
N LYS A 49 14.76 12.35 14.98
CA LYS A 49 14.05 13.62 14.84
C LYS A 49 12.91 13.57 13.81
N GLN A 50 12.29 12.41 13.68
CA GLN A 50 11.13 12.24 12.84
C GLN A 50 9.84 12.35 13.66
N PRO A 51 8.76 12.90 13.08
CA PRO A 51 7.50 13.02 13.80
C PRO A 51 6.91 11.63 14.14
N VAL A 52 6.51 11.46 15.39
CA VAL A 52 5.74 10.29 15.82
C VAL A 52 4.28 10.52 15.44
N ILE A 53 3.68 9.53 14.79
CA ILE A 53 2.30 9.62 14.32
C ILE A 53 1.34 9.59 15.52
N LYS A 54 0.42 10.55 15.53
CA LYS A 54 -0.77 10.53 16.40
C LYS A 54 -1.91 9.98 15.56
N TYR A 55 -2.34 8.75 15.87
CA TYR A 55 -3.39 8.07 15.12
C TYR A 55 -4.76 8.69 15.42
N PRO A 56 -5.49 9.18 14.40
CA PRO A 56 -6.84 9.68 14.58
C PRO A 56 -7.84 8.57 14.93
N ALA A 57 -8.96 8.93 15.54
CA ALA A 57 -9.96 7.97 16.01
C ALA A 57 -10.66 7.17 14.89
N ASP A 58 -10.65 7.68 13.68
CA ASP A 58 -11.20 7.04 12.48
C ASP A 58 -10.22 6.07 11.78
N VAL A 59 -8.95 6.05 12.17
CA VAL A 59 -7.99 5.02 11.77
C VAL A 59 -8.13 3.82 12.69
N ILE A 60 -8.50 2.69 12.13
CA ILE A 60 -8.78 1.47 12.91
C ILE A 60 -7.47 0.74 13.22
N LYS A 61 -7.24 0.44 14.51
CA LYS A 61 -6.08 -0.33 14.92
C LYS A 61 -6.18 -1.77 14.44
N ALA A 62 -5.40 -2.13 13.41
CA ALA A 62 -5.25 -3.48 12.88
C ALA A 62 -4.02 -3.56 11.98
N ASP A 63 -3.23 -4.62 12.08
CA ASP A 63 -2.25 -4.98 11.06
C ASP A 63 -2.94 -5.42 9.75
N ALA A 64 -2.20 -5.48 8.65
CA ALA A 64 -2.76 -5.76 7.32
C ALA A 64 -3.51 -7.10 7.23
N LEU A 65 -2.99 -8.18 7.82
CA LEU A 65 -3.64 -9.49 7.79
C LEU A 65 -4.89 -9.53 8.69
N THR A 66 -4.86 -8.86 9.83
CA THR A 66 -6.01 -8.69 10.72
C THR A 66 -7.09 -7.85 10.06
N ALA A 67 -6.70 -6.77 9.38
CA ALA A 67 -7.60 -5.94 8.58
C ALA A 67 -8.27 -6.75 7.46
N TYR A 68 -7.50 -7.56 6.73
CA TYR A 68 -8.06 -8.47 5.73
C TYR A 68 -9.10 -9.43 6.34
N ARG A 69 -8.77 -10.12 7.43
CA ARG A 69 -9.67 -11.08 8.08
C ARG A 69 -10.97 -10.44 8.54
N ARG A 70 -10.88 -9.21 9.07
CA ARG A 70 -12.02 -8.46 9.63
C ARG A 70 -12.93 -7.87 8.55
N PHE A 71 -12.36 -7.29 7.52
CA PHE A 71 -13.13 -6.48 6.56
C PHE A 71 -13.34 -7.17 5.21
N LYS A 72 -12.54 -8.22 4.91
CA LYS A 72 -12.60 -8.95 3.64
C LYS A 72 -12.61 -7.99 2.43
N PRO A 73 -11.63 -7.09 2.31
CA PRO A 73 -11.52 -6.23 1.16
C PRO A 73 -11.13 -7.04 -0.09
N GLU A 74 -11.47 -6.51 -1.24
CA GLU A 74 -11.01 -7.03 -2.53
C GLU A 74 -9.70 -6.36 -2.94
N SER A 75 -9.52 -5.09 -2.56
CA SER A 75 -8.33 -4.28 -2.82
C SER A 75 -7.74 -3.74 -1.53
N MET A 76 -6.42 -3.66 -1.47
CA MET A 76 -5.70 -2.94 -0.42
C MET A 76 -4.78 -1.90 -1.03
N LEU A 77 -4.79 -0.72 -0.41
CA LEU A 77 -3.87 0.39 -0.71
C LEU A 77 -2.88 0.55 0.43
N GLY A 78 -1.60 0.63 0.12
CA GLY A 78 -0.56 0.99 1.07
C GLY A 78 0.31 2.12 0.53
N CYS A 79 0.44 3.22 1.29
CA CYS A 79 1.28 4.35 0.91
C CYS A 79 2.52 4.38 1.80
N TYR A 80 3.70 4.15 1.21
CA TYR A 80 5.00 4.10 1.91
C TYR A 80 5.03 3.06 3.04
N VAL A 81 4.30 1.95 2.87
CA VAL A 81 4.25 0.84 3.82
C VAL A 81 5.40 -0.11 3.59
N THR A 82 6.22 -0.30 4.62
CA THR A 82 7.40 -1.17 4.54
C THR A 82 7.00 -2.64 4.59
N HIS A 83 7.68 -3.48 3.80
CA HIS A 83 7.52 -4.93 3.82
C HIS A 83 8.22 -5.58 5.03
N LEU A 84 7.77 -6.78 5.39
CA LEU A 84 8.39 -7.60 6.41
C LEU A 84 9.80 -8.02 5.94
N TRP A 85 10.80 -7.71 6.75
CA TRP A 85 12.17 -8.15 6.48
C TRP A 85 12.31 -9.67 6.60
N ARG A 86 13.03 -10.27 5.68
CA ARG A 86 13.44 -11.68 5.74
C ARG A 86 14.93 -11.79 5.38
N GLU A 87 15.57 -12.84 5.83
CA GLU A 87 16.97 -13.10 5.50
C GLU A 87 17.19 -13.12 3.98
N GLY A 88 18.22 -12.41 3.51
CA GLY A 88 18.54 -12.27 2.09
C GLY A 88 17.77 -11.18 1.33
N MET A 89 16.81 -10.49 1.95
CA MET A 89 16.07 -9.38 1.34
C MET A 89 16.75 -8.04 1.62
N GLN A 90 16.69 -7.13 0.65
CA GLN A 90 17.08 -5.74 0.85
C GLN A 90 15.88 -4.93 1.38
N GLY A 91 16.14 -4.01 2.30
CA GLY A 91 15.09 -3.19 2.90
C GLY A 91 14.16 -3.96 3.83
N GLY A 92 12.99 -3.41 4.05
CA GLY A 92 12.04 -3.99 4.99
C GLY A 92 12.37 -3.72 6.46
N ASN A 93 11.50 -4.14 7.35
CA ASN A 93 11.75 -4.17 8.79
C ASN A 93 10.98 -5.32 9.44
N MET A 94 11.35 -5.66 10.69
CA MET A 94 10.75 -6.78 11.43
C MET A 94 9.25 -6.61 11.74
N PHE A 95 8.72 -5.41 11.59
CA PHE A 95 7.32 -5.06 11.81
C PHE A 95 6.57 -4.77 10.51
N GLY A 96 7.24 -4.95 9.37
CA GLY A 96 6.67 -4.69 8.05
C GLY A 96 5.51 -5.62 7.69
N VAL A 97 4.83 -5.27 6.62
CA VAL A 97 3.69 -6.07 6.12
C VAL A 97 4.20 -7.33 5.40
N ASP A 98 3.65 -8.48 5.75
CA ASP A 98 3.88 -9.74 5.05
C ASP A 98 3.07 -9.80 3.75
N PHE A 99 3.60 -9.15 2.72
CA PHE A 99 2.92 -9.07 1.42
C PHE A 99 2.83 -10.42 0.71
N GLU A 100 3.74 -11.36 0.94
CA GLU A 100 3.67 -12.71 0.36
C GLU A 100 2.43 -13.47 0.85
N ARG A 101 2.06 -13.27 2.13
CA ARG A 101 0.84 -13.86 2.69
C ARG A 101 -0.41 -13.09 2.35
N LEU A 102 -0.28 -11.78 2.13
CA LEU A 102 -1.41 -10.88 1.89
C LEU A 102 -1.88 -10.93 0.43
N LEU A 103 -0.95 -10.84 -0.53
CA LEU A 103 -1.26 -10.70 -1.95
C LEU A 103 -2.16 -11.82 -2.50
N PRO A 104 -1.96 -13.12 -2.17
CA PRO A 104 -2.82 -14.20 -2.66
C PRO A 104 -4.27 -14.13 -2.17
N LEU A 105 -4.54 -13.34 -1.14
CA LEU A 105 -5.87 -13.17 -0.54
C LEU A 105 -6.68 -12.06 -1.21
N LEU A 106 -6.02 -11.21 -2.00
CA LEU A 106 -6.61 -10.01 -2.62
C LEU A 106 -6.88 -10.28 -4.09
N LYS A 107 -7.80 -9.49 -4.65
CA LYS A 107 -7.94 -9.34 -6.10
C LYS A 107 -6.97 -8.28 -6.62
N HIS A 108 -6.66 -7.28 -5.79
CA HIS A 108 -5.91 -6.11 -6.18
C HIS A 108 -5.08 -5.57 -5.01
N LEU A 109 -3.81 -5.29 -5.25
CA LEU A 109 -2.93 -4.61 -4.30
C LEU A 109 -2.30 -3.41 -5.00
N ILE A 110 -2.42 -2.24 -4.37
CA ILE A 110 -1.80 -1.00 -4.83
C ILE A 110 -0.80 -0.56 -3.76
N LEU A 111 0.45 -0.37 -4.14
CA LEU A 111 1.45 0.22 -3.26
C LEU A 111 1.99 1.50 -3.89
N VAL A 112 1.91 2.59 -3.15
CA VAL A 112 2.64 3.82 -3.47
C VAL A 112 3.94 3.79 -2.69
N GLY A 113 5.06 3.93 -3.37
CA GLY A 113 6.35 3.82 -2.71
C GLY A 113 7.50 4.29 -3.58
N ASN A 114 8.71 4.05 -3.10
CA ASN A 114 9.94 4.43 -3.77
C ASN A 114 10.76 3.17 -4.06
N LEU A 115 11.25 3.01 -5.28
CA LEU A 115 12.01 1.82 -5.71
C LEU A 115 13.20 1.54 -4.80
N ARG A 116 13.89 2.56 -4.32
CA ARG A 116 15.04 2.40 -3.41
C ARG A 116 14.65 1.76 -2.08
N THR A 117 13.47 2.10 -1.55
CA THR A 117 13.00 1.61 -0.24
C THR A 117 12.19 0.33 -0.36
N HIS A 118 11.38 0.19 -1.41
CA HIS A 118 10.38 -0.86 -1.55
C HIS A 118 10.76 -1.92 -2.60
N GLY A 119 11.73 -1.64 -3.49
CA GLY A 119 12.14 -2.54 -4.57
C GLY A 119 12.72 -3.88 -4.09
N GLY A 120 13.19 -3.97 -2.84
CA GLY A 120 13.62 -5.24 -2.23
C GLY A 120 12.50 -6.15 -1.73
N ASN A 121 11.22 -5.76 -1.86
CA ASN A 121 10.10 -6.60 -1.50
C ASN A 121 10.02 -7.81 -2.45
N SER A 122 9.88 -9.02 -1.90
CA SER A 122 9.84 -10.26 -2.67
C SER A 122 8.72 -10.32 -3.71
N ILE A 123 7.60 -9.64 -3.47
CA ILE A 123 6.48 -9.58 -4.44
C ILE A 123 6.81 -8.77 -5.69
N MET A 124 7.91 -7.98 -5.69
CA MET A 124 8.38 -7.26 -6.88
C MET A 124 8.85 -8.22 -8.00
N ALA A 125 9.18 -9.48 -7.65
CA ALA A 125 9.50 -10.51 -8.63
C ALA A 125 8.24 -11.06 -9.35
N LEU A 126 7.04 -10.74 -8.87
CA LEU A 126 5.78 -11.15 -9.49
C LEU A 126 5.36 -10.10 -10.54
N ASP A 127 4.59 -10.56 -11.52
CA ASP A 127 4.05 -9.68 -12.57
C ASP A 127 3.20 -8.56 -11.96
N HIS A 128 3.54 -7.32 -12.27
CA HIS A 128 2.88 -6.13 -11.76
C HIS A 128 3.02 -4.96 -12.76
N THR A 129 2.20 -3.95 -12.58
CA THR A 129 2.31 -2.69 -13.34
C THR A 129 3.01 -1.65 -12.48
N GLU A 130 3.98 -0.96 -13.03
CA GLU A 130 4.60 0.22 -12.44
C GLU A 130 4.10 1.48 -13.14
N ILE A 131 3.70 2.48 -12.35
CA ILE A 131 3.31 3.80 -12.84
C ILE A 131 4.29 4.81 -12.27
N ASP A 132 4.98 5.50 -13.15
CA ASP A 132 5.91 6.57 -12.79
C ASP A 132 5.14 7.80 -12.31
N LEU A 133 5.57 8.38 -11.20
CA LEU A 133 4.93 9.56 -10.63
C LEU A 133 5.62 10.87 -11.03
N HIS A 134 6.75 10.81 -11.76
CA HIS A 134 7.48 11.98 -12.29
C HIS A 134 7.64 13.15 -11.30
N GLY A 135 7.75 12.86 -10.02
CA GLY A 135 7.88 13.88 -8.97
C GLY A 135 6.57 14.60 -8.60
N ASP A 136 5.42 14.18 -9.12
CA ASP A 136 4.12 14.79 -8.83
C ASP A 136 3.64 14.59 -7.38
N LEU A 137 4.23 13.63 -6.66
CA LEU A 137 3.97 13.46 -5.23
C LEU A 137 4.95 14.26 -4.38
N ILE A 138 4.40 15.01 -3.43
CA ILE A 138 5.19 15.59 -2.35
C ILE A 138 5.51 14.44 -1.37
N THR A 139 6.69 13.85 -1.54
CA THR A 139 7.17 12.78 -0.67
C THR A 139 8.35 13.27 0.16
N HIS A 140 8.63 12.56 1.26
CA HIS A 140 9.85 12.77 2.03
C HIS A 140 11.07 12.06 1.40
N SER A 141 10.92 11.50 0.20
CA SER A 141 12.00 10.84 -0.53
C SER A 141 13.00 11.87 -1.05
N ASP A 142 14.29 11.61 -0.80
CA ASP A 142 15.38 12.41 -1.36
C ASP A 142 15.52 12.21 -2.88
N ASP A 143 14.96 11.12 -3.42
CA ASP A 143 15.01 10.75 -4.82
C ASP A 143 13.59 10.49 -5.35
N ARG A 144 12.92 11.55 -5.76
CA ARG A 144 11.53 11.52 -6.23
C ARG A 144 11.37 10.84 -7.59
N ASP A 145 12.44 10.75 -8.37
CA ASP A 145 12.42 10.09 -9.68
C ASP A 145 12.24 8.56 -9.53
N LEU A 146 12.40 8.03 -8.33
CA LEU A 146 12.16 6.63 -7.99
C LEU A 146 10.77 6.37 -7.36
N ASP A 147 9.93 7.40 -7.22
CA ASP A 147 8.58 7.22 -6.70
C ASP A 147 7.67 6.57 -7.74
N ARG A 148 6.97 5.52 -7.33
CA ARG A 148 6.13 4.67 -8.19
C ARG A 148 4.83 4.30 -7.50
N ILE A 149 3.84 4.00 -8.32
CA ILE A 149 2.71 3.17 -7.91
C ILE A 149 2.94 1.78 -8.49
N PHE A 150 2.90 0.78 -7.63
CA PHE A 150 2.98 -0.63 -8.00
C PHE A 150 1.59 -1.24 -7.88
N VAL A 151 1.16 -1.95 -8.92
CA VAL A 151 -0.18 -2.54 -8.98
C VAL A 151 -0.08 -4.02 -9.30
N TRP A 152 -0.47 -4.87 -8.36
CA TRP A 152 -0.64 -6.31 -8.58
C TRP A 152 -2.12 -6.62 -8.74
N VAL A 153 -2.43 -7.35 -9.81
CA VAL A 153 -3.77 -7.87 -10.08
C VAL A 153 -3.69 -9.39 -10.03
N THR A 154 -4.45 -10.04 -9.16
CA THR A 154 -4.44 -11.50 -9.14
C THR A 154 -5.06 -12.06 -10.42
N ARG A 155 -4.70 -13.29 -10.79
CA ARG A 155 -5.08 -13.90 -12.07
C ARG A 155 -6.58 -13.83 -12.39
N SER A 156 -7.45 -13.96 -11.41
CA SER A 156 -8.91 -13.84 -11.60
C SER A 156 -9.36 -12.42 -11.89
N ALA A 157 -8.74 -11.41 -11.24
CA ALA A 157 -9.01 -10.01 -11.49
C ALA A 157 -8.44 -9.56 -12.83
N TYR A 158 -7.27 -10.09 -13.24
CA TYR A 158 -6.70 -9.82 -14.56
C TYR A 158 -7.61 -10.28 -15.70
N LEU A 159 -8.18 -11.48 -15.59
CA LEU A 159 -9.14 -12.00 -16.60
C LEU A 159 -10.41 -11.14 -16.65
N TRP A 160 -10.89 -10.65 -15.51
CA TRP A 160 -12.02 -9.73 -15.45
C TRP A 160 -11.69 -8.37 -16.09
N LEU A 161 -10.51 -7.80 -15.80
CA LEU A 161 -10.03 -6.55 -16.42
C LEU A 161 -9.87 -6.67 -17.93
N LEU A 162 -9.35 -7.80 -18.44
CA LEU A 162 -9.28 -8.04 -19.88
C LEU A 162 -10.66 -8.07 -20.51
N ALA A 163 -11.62 -8.77 -19.91
CA ALA A 163 -12.99 -8.86 -20.41
C ALA A 163 -13.72 -7.50 -20.45
N HIS A 164 -13.35 -6.55 -19.54
CA HIS A 164 -13.96 -5.22 -19.47
C HIS A 164 -13.20 -4.16 -20.27
N LYS A 165 -11.89 -4.33 -20.51
CA LYS A 165 -11.12 -3.45 -21.42
C LYS A 165 -11.62 -3.53 -22.87
N GLU A 166 -12.07 -4.68 -23.32
CA GLU A 166 -12.69 -4.84 -24.65
C GLU A 166 -14.02 -4.08 -24.79
N GLY A 167 -14.69 -3.77 -23.65
CA GLY A 167 -15.90 -2.94 -23.62
C GLY A 167 -15.66 -1.42 -23.61
N LEU A 168 -14.46 -0.97 -23.26
CA LEU A 168 -14.09 0.45 -23.17
C LEU A 168 -13.64 1.07 -24.50
N HIS A 169 -13.42 0.27 -25.54
CA HIS A 169 -13.15 0.73 -26.90
C HIS A 169 -14.43 0.79 -27.76
N ARG A 170 -15.51 1.39 -27.26
CA ARG A 170 -16.55 1.87 -28.18
C ARG A 170 -16.21 3.31 -28.53
N PRO A 171 -15.84 3.60 -29.80
CA PRO A 171 -15.71 4.97 -30.23
C PRO A 171 -17.09 5.62 -30.11
N TYR A 172 -17.12 6.77 -29.48
CA TYR A 172 -18.28 7.65 -29.59
C TYR A 172 -18.43 8.03 -31.07
N CYS A 173 -19.44 7.50 -31.73
CA CYS A 173 -20.01 8.06 -32.96
C CYS A 173 -20.85 9.27 -32.62
#